data_66c035a767943cb6a3c42a8f53f58a47
#
_entry.id   66c035a767943cb6a3c42a8f53f58a47
#
_cell.length_a   1.000
_cell.length_b   1.000
_cell.length_c   1.000
_cell.angle_alpha   90.00
_cell.angle_beta   90.00
_cell.angle_gamma   90.00
#
_symmetry.space_group_name_H-M   'P 1'
#
loop_
_entity.id
_entity.type
_entity.pdbx_description
1 polymer ?
#
loop_
_entity_poly.entity_id
_entity_poly.type
_entity_poly.pdbx_seq_one_letter_code
_entity_poly.pdbx_strand_id
1 'polypeptide(L)'
;MPQRIGYIFDQICTLDNLIQADLEARKNKKHFGVYPYGIRIFDKNNVDNCLLKQLLWQLDTETYENQPYTVERRKTDRKWRDLYKVNYYPTHILHHAVMRVIYPYLTSRMTRHSFAGIEGKGTTQAADLLKFYLKDKEGTKYFLQEDVCKFYPTIDQDVALSILSKVFKDRKFLRLMDKLLHHTPSGLQIGFYISQLTANYMYTLVDRLITEKLGAKYYVRFCDDMVILSNDRCFLLKVHKEIKDLVEKVFHQKIHDDYILSRIGYELRNDTHRKRQRGSKGKKYRLSRLSV
;
A
#
# COMPACT_ATOMS: atom_id res chain seq x y z
N MET A 1 -14.69 -20.31 4.41
CA MET A 1 -14.03 -19.01 4.65
C MET A 1 -13.02 -19.15 5.77
N PRO A 2 -11.84 -18.53 5.72
CA PRO A 2 -10.90 -18.55 6.86
C PRO A 2 -11.58 -17.97 8.11
N GLN A 3 -11.26 -18.52 9.27
CA GLN A 3 -11.80 -18.03 10.54
C GLN A 3 -11.40 -16.57 10.78
N ARG A 4 -12.37 -15.70 11.12
CA ARG A 4 -12.11 -14.32 11.49
C ARG A 4 -11.43 -14.24 12.85
N ILE A 5 -10.49 -13.29 12.98
CA ILE A 5 -9.64 -13.10 14.15
C ILE A 5 -10.35 -12.19 15.16
N GLY A 6 -10.35 -12.57 16.43
CA GLY A 6 -10.81 -11.76 17.55
C GLY A 6 -9.66 -11.33 18.46
N TYR A 7 -9.98 -10.63 19.55
CA TYR A 7 -9.02 -10.20 20.58
C TYR A 7 -7.85 -9.36 20.07
N ILE A 8 -8.09 -8.58 19.01
CA ILE A 8 -7.09 -7.68 18.41
C ILE A 8 -6.97 -6.42 19.24
N PHE A 9 -8.09 -5.87 19.71
CA PHE A 9 -8.12 -4.67 20.53
C PHE A 9 -7.33 -4.86 21.82
N ASP A 10 -7.53 -5.99 22.51
CA ASP A 10 -6.83 -6.29 23.77
C ASP A 10 -5.30 -6.38 23.57
N GLN A 11 -4.84 -6.85 22.40
CA GLN A 11 -3.41 -6.87 22.05
C GLN A 11 -2.86 -5.48 21.76
N ILE A 12 -3.67 -4.60 21.15
CA ILE A 12 -3.29 -3.21 20.89
C ILE A 12 -3.24 -2.41 22.18
N CYS A 13 -4.24 -2.57 23.05
CA CYS A 13 -4.44 -1.82 24.29
C CYS A 13 -3.65 -2.42 25.46
N THR A 14 -2.35 -2.53 25.29
CA THR A 14 -1.42 -2.85 26.38
C THR A 14 -0.33 -1.80 26.48
N LEU A 15 0.12 -1.51 27.72
CA LEU A 15 1.20 -0.52 27.92
C LEU A 15 2.48 -0.99 27.22
N ASP A 16 2.78 -2.28 27.27
CA ASP A 16 3.95 -2.85 26.59
C ASP A 16 3.90 -2.62 25.08
N ASN A 17 2.75 -2.89 24.43
CA ASN A 17 2.60 -2.63 23.01
C ASN A 17 2.77 -1.13 22.65
N LEU A 18 2.26 -0.21 23.49
CA LEU A 18 2.44 1.22 23.28
C LEU A 18 3.90 1.65 23.44
N ILE A 19 4.63 1.09 24.41
CA ILE A 19 6.07 1.33 24.58
C ILE A 19 6.84 0.82 23.37
N GLN A 20 6.57 -0.39 22.91
CA GLN A 20 7.23 -0.94 21.71
C GLN A 20 6.88 -0.14 20.45
N ALA A 21 5.63 0.32 20.33
CA ALA A 21 5.19 1.19 19.24
C ALA A 21 5.95 2.52 19.21
N ASP A 22 6.19 3.13 20.37
CA ASP A 22 7.03 4.32 20.49
C ASP A 22 8.47 4.04 20.02
N LEU A 23 9.08 2.93 20.47
CA LEU A 23 10.43 2.54 20.07
C LEU A 23 10.54 2.33 18.55
N GLU A 24 9.52 1.75 17.92
CA GLU A 24 9.47 1.57 16.46
C GLU A 24 9.21 2.89 15.72
N ALA A 25 8.30 3.72 16.22
CA ALA A 25 7.94 4.99 15.63
C ALA A 25 9.12 5.98 15.54
N ARG A 26 10.09 5.84 16.42
CA ARG A 26 11.29 6.70 16.45
C ARG A 26 12.48 6.14 15.65
N LYS A 27 12.41 4.91 15.11
CA LYS A 27 13.49 4.34 14.28
C LYS A 27 13.80 5.26 13.09
N ASN A 28 15.09 5.50 12.84
CA ASN A 28 15.58 6.34 11.74
C ASN A 28 15.06 7.80 11.73
N LYS A 29 14.58 8.32 12.88
CA LYS A 29 14.07 9.69 12.99
C LYS A 29 15.11 10.71 13.48
N LYS A 30 16.28 10.29 13.94
CA LYS A 30 17.36 11.20 14.35
C LYS A 30 17.96 11.91 13.13
N HIS A 31 18.12 13.22 13.25
CA HIS A 31 18.85 14.03 12.29
C HIS A 31 20.04 14.66 13.03
N PHE A 32 21.28 14.42 12.56
CA PHE A 32 22.51 14.77 13.30
C PHE A 32 22.50 14.32 14.77
N GLY A 33 22.02 13.09 15.03
CA GLY A 33 21.96 12.53 16.38
C GLY A 33 20.79 13.03 17.25
N VAL A 34 20.02 14.01 16.81
CA VAL A 34 18.93 14.63 17.57
C VAL A 34 17.57 14.19 17.04
N TYR A 35 16.64 13.85 17.93
CA TYR A 35 15.26 13.57 17.57
C TYR A 35 14.49 14.85 17.17
N PRO A 36 13.48 14.74 16.27
CA PRO A 36 12.56 15.82 15.95
C PRO A 36 11.86 16.39 17.19
N TYR A 37 11.41 17.64 17.10
CA TYR A 37 10.78 18.36 18.19
C TYR A 37 9.62 17.58 18.85
N GLY A 38 8.73 16.97 18.07
CA GLY A 38 7.60 16.20 18.61
C GLY A 38 8.02 15.02 19.49
N ILE A 39 9.11 14.32 19.15
CA ILE A 39 9.66 13.24 19.98
C ILE A 39 10.27 13.80 21.26
N ARG A 40 11.02 14.88 21.17
CA ARG A 40 11.66 15.51 22.35
C ARG A 40 10.62 16.04 23.36
N ILE A 41 9.53 16.62 22.87
CA ILE A 41 8.42 17.06 23.73
C ILE A 41 7.73 15.87 24.39
N PHE A 42 7.50 14.79 23.61
CA PHE A 42 6.95 13.55 24.15
C PHE A 42 7.86 13.00 25.26
N ASP A 43 9.15 12.85 25.03
CA ASP A 43 10.12 12.34 26.02
C ASP A 43 10.12 13.17 27.32
N LYS A 44 10.08 14.51 27.18
CA LYS A 44 10.05 15.42 28.34
C LYS A 44 8.79 15.22 29.19
N ASN A 45 7.65 14.95 28.56
CA ASN A 45 6.34 14.90 29.24
C ASN A 45 5.90 13.48 29.58
N ASN A 46 6.55 12.43 29.04
CA ASN A 46 6.15 11.02 29.26
C ASN A 46 6.92 10.39 30.43
N VAL A 47 7.04 11.11 31.55
CA VAL A 47 7.67 10.59 32.76
C VAL A 47 6.86 9.37 33.24
N ASP A 48 7.55 8.29 33.59
CA ASP A 48 6.92 7.02 34.03
C ASP A 48 5.82 6.51 33.08
N ASN A 49 5.94 6.81 31.79
CA ASN A 49 4.96 6.49 30.75
C ASN A 49 3.58 7.10 31.00
N CYS A 50 3.47 8.24 31.66
CA CYS A 50 2.19 8.86 31.99
C CYS A 50 1.35 9.17 30.76
N LEU A 51 1.95 9.65 29.66
CA LEU A 51 1.23 9.92 28.41
C LEU A 51 0.76 8.59 27.74
N LEU A 52 1.58 7.55 27.75
CA LEU A 52 1.16 6.25 27.22
C LEU A 52 0.06 5.61 28.07
N LYS A 53 0.11 5.77 29.38
CA LYS A 53 -0.97 5.33 30.30
C LYS A 53 -2.26 6.13 30.05
N GLN A 54 -2.16 7.43 29.77
CA GLN A 54 -3.30 8.26 29.38
C GLN A 54 -3.90 7.78 28.05
N LEU A 55 -3.07 7.51 27.03
CA LEU A 55 -3.54 6.97 25.76
C LEU A 55 -4.21 5.61 25.95
N LEU A 56 -3.62 4.73 26.75
CA LEU A 56 -4.18 3.43 27.09
C LEU A 56 -5.58 3.58 27.71
N TRP A 57 -5.73 4.47 28.68
CA TRP A 57 -7.03 4.77 29.30
C TRP A 57 -8.05 5.29 28.27
N GLN A 58 -7.64 6.21 27.37
CA GLN A 58 -8.51 6.72 26.31
C GLN A 58 -8.97 5.63 25.34
N LEU A 59 -8.09 4.67 25.02
CA LEU A 59 -8.43 3.53 24.17
C LEU A 59 -9.39 2.58 24.88
N ASP A 60 -9.10 2.21 26.15
CA ASP A 60 -9.91 1.29 26.92
C ASP A 60 -11.34 1.82 27.17
N THR A 61 -11.45 3.13 27.44
CA THR A 61 -12.74 3.83 27.60
C THR A 61 -13.38 4.26 26.29
N GLU A 62 -12.74 3.98 25.13
CA GLU A 62 -13.18 4.39 23.79
C GLU A 62 -13.34 5.93 23.63
N THR A 63 -12.68 6.71 24.48
CA THR A 63 -12.71 8.20 24.44
C THR A 63 -11.60 8.83 23.61
N TYR A 64 -10.73 8.01 22.97
CA TYR A 64 -9.71 8.52 22.06
C TYR A 64 -10.35 9.29 20.90
N GLU A 65 -9.83 10.50 20.61
CA GLU A 65 -10.20 11.29 19.45
C GLU A 65 -8.99 11.59 18.56
N ASN A 66 -9.24 11.60 17.25
CA ASN A 66 -8.20 11.91 16.27
C ASN A 66 -7.68 13.33 16.49
N GLN A 67 -6.36 13.47 16.56
CA GLN A 67 -5.73 14.78 16.72
C GLN A 67 -5.58 15.48 15.35
N PRO A 68 -5.50 16.82 15.31
CA PRO A 68 -5.27 17.54 14.07
C PRO A 68 -4.03 17.05 13.33
N TYR A 69 -4.09 17.09 12.00
CA TYR A 69 -2.97 16.80 11.11
C TYR A 69 -2.55 18.06 10.34
N THR A 70 -1.35 18.05 9.80
CA THR A 70 -0.87 19.09 8.88
C THR A 70 -0.63 18.48 7.50
N VAL A 71 -0.78 19.30 6.46
CA VAL A 71 -0.54 18.88 5.07
C VAL A 71 0.66 19.64 4.53
N GLU A 72 1.68 18.90 4.08
CA GLU A 72 2.85 19.46 3.40
C GLU A 72 2.85 19.02 1.95
N ARG A 73 2.86 19.98 1.04
CA ARG A 73 2.98 19.67 -0.38
C ARG A 73 4.44 19.46 -0.76
N ARG A 74 4.79 18.24 -1.19
CA ARG A 74 6.15 17.85 -1.54
C ARG A 74 6.24 17.26 -2.94
N LYS A 75 7.32 17.58 -3.64
CA LYS A 75 7.61 16.98 -4.94
C LYS A 75 8.35 15.65 -4.73
N THR A 76 7.70 14.53 -5.11
CA THR A 76 8.28 13.18 -5.09
C THR A 76 8.12 12.55 -6.48
N ASP A 77 9.18 11.94 -7.01
CA ASP A 77 9.17 11.32 -8.36
C ASP A 77 8.63 12.23 -9.45
N ARG A 78 9.02 13.52 -9.43
CA ARG A 78 8.58 14.58 -10.35
C ARG A 78 7.08 14.94 -10.27
N LYS A 79 6.29 14.34 -9.38
CA LYS A 79 4.88 14.68 -9.12
C LYS A 79 4.75 15.40 -7.78
N TRP A 80 3.86 16.39 -7.71
CA TRP A 80 3.48 17.01 -6.45
C TRP A 80 2.53 16.09 -5.70
N ARG A 81 2.79 15.89 -4.40
CA ARG A 81 1.97 15.06 -3.51
C ARG A 81 1.73 15.78 -2.21
N ASP A 82 0.54 15.67 -1.68
CA ASP A 82 0.20 16.15 -0.36
C ASP A 82 0.54 15.04 0.64
N LEU A 83 1.47 15.36 1.56
CA LEU A 83 1.91 14.48 2.63
C LEU A 83 1.23 14.91 3.91
N TYR A 84 0.47 14.02 4.49
CA TYR A 84 -0.26 14.25 5.72
C TYR A 84 0.61 13.86 6.92
N LYS A 85 0.77 14.76 7.86
CA LYS A 85 1.58 14.57 9.05
C LYS A 85 0.70 14.66 10.28
N VAL A 86 0.67 13.59 11.06
CA VAL A 86 0.04 13.56 12.37
C VAL A 86 1.06 13.91 13.45
N ASN A 87 0.57 14.35 14.61
CA ASN A 87 1.40 14.54 15.79
C ASN A 87 2.04 13.22 16.21
N TYR A 88 3.27 13.30 16.71
CA TYR A 88 4.00 12.12 17.18
C TYR A 88 3.20 11.38 18.26
N TYR A 89 2.78 12.09 19.29
CA TYR A 89 1.86 11.62 20.31
C TYR A 89 0.52 12.36 20.17
N PRO A 90 -0.60 11.68 20.29
CA PRO A 90 -0.77 10.23 20.44
C PRO A 90 -0.81 9.46 19.12
N THR A 91 -1.17 10.12 18.01
CA THR A 91 -1.65 9.48 16.78
C THR A 91 -0.59 8.64 16.09
N HIS A 92 0.66 9.14 15.95
CA HIS A 92 1.70 8.37 15.26
C HIS A 92 2.08 7.10 16.04
N ILE A 93 2.19 7.21 17.38
CA ILE A 93 2.41 6.04 18.26
C ILE A 93 1.26 5.05 18.13
N LEU A 94 0.01 5.52 18.14
CA LEU A 94 -1.16 4.65 17.99
C LEU A 94 -1.18 3.92 16.64
N HIS A 95 -0.82 4.62 15.54
CA HIS A 95 -0.68 3.95 14.24
C HIS A 95 0.33 2.80 14.30
N HIS A 96 1.48 3.00 14.97
CA HIS A 96 2.47 1.95 15.16
C HIS A 96 1.93 0.81 16.04
N ALA A 97 1.23 1.13 17.14
CA ALA A 97 0.65 0.12 18.03
C ALA A 97 -0.36 -0.78 17.31
N VAL A 98 -1.22 -0.18 16.49
CA VAL A 98 -2.17 -0.92 15.64
C VAL A 98 -1.43 -1.78 14.62
N MET A 99 -0.47 -1.18 13.89
CA MET A 99 0.27 -1.87 12.84
C MET A 99 1.07 -3.07 13.35
N ARG A 100 1.71 -2.96 14.50
CA ARG A 100 2.43 -4.07 15.15
C ARG A 100 1.56 -5.32 15.30
N VAL A 101 0.30 -5.13 15.68
CA VAL A 101 -0.63 -6.23 15.93
C VAL A 101 -1.24 -6.77 14.63
N ILE A 102 -1.69 -5.89 13.72
CA ILE A 102 -2.43 -6.36 12.53
C ILE A 102 -1.53 -6.77 11.36
N TYR A 103 -0.28 -6.29 11.30
CA TYR A 103 0.65 -6.53 10.20
C TYR A 103 0.83 -8.02 9.87
N PRO A 104 1.15 -8.92 10.83
CA PRO A 104 1.35 -10.33 10.54
C PRO A 104 0.07 -11.01 10.01
N TYR A 105 -1.09 -10.60 10.52
CA TYR A 105 -2.37 -11.17 10.07
C TYR A 105 -2.74 -10.76 8.66
N LEU A 106 -2.47 -9.52 8.26
CA LEU A 106 -2.78 -9.04 6.92
C LEU A 106 -1.76 -9.55 5.90
N THR A 107 -0.45 -9.46 6.21
CA THR A 107 0.61 -9.87 5.29
C THR A 107 0.59 -11.37 4.99
N SER A 108 0.26 -12.22 5.98
CA SER A 108 0.10 -13.67 5.76
C SER A 108 -1.04 -14.04 4.80
N ARG A 109 -1.97 -13.11 4.56
CA ARG A 109 -3.11 -13.28 3.65
C ARG A 109 -2.94 -12.61 2.30
N MET A 110 -1.90 -11.78 2.16
CA MET A 110 -1.54 -11.17 0.88
C MET A 110 -0.94 -12.19 -0.07
N THR A 111 -1.07 -11.93 -1.36
CA THR A 111 -0.48 -12.82 -2.37
C THR A 111 1.03 -12.62 -2.47
N ARG A 112 1.73 -13.62 -2.99
CA ARG A 112 3.17 -13.54 -3.27
C ARG A 112 3.51 -12.45 -4.29
N HIS A 113 2.53 -11.98 -5.07
CA HIS A 113 2.67 -11.04 -6.17
C HIS A 113 2.61 -9.57 -5.75
N SER A 114 2.28 -9.27 -4.47
CA SER A 114 2.32 -7.93 -3.88
C SER A 114 3.69 -7.65 -3.27
N PHE A 115 4.28 -6.48 -3.60
CA PHE A 115 5.66 -6.15 -3.23
C PHE A 115 5.81 -4.85 -2.44
N ALA A 116 4.78 -4.05 -2.27
CA ALA A 116 4.87 -2.79 -1.53
C ALA A 116 4.51 -2.95 -0.05
N GLY A 117 5.26 -2.32 0.86
CA GLY A 117 4.95 -2.28 2.28
C GLY A 117 4.99 -3.62 3.01
N ILE A 118 5.67 -4.61 2.45
CA ILE A 118 5.88 -5.94 3.03
C ILE A 118 7.37 -6.10 3.31
N GLU A 119 7.71 -6.49 4.53
CA GLU A 119 9.09 -6.73 4.94
C GLU A 119 9.75 -7.78 4.03
N GLY A 120 11.00 -7.52 3.64
CA GLY A 120 11.74 -8.39 2.71
C GLY A 120 11.30 -8.28 1.25
N LYS A 121 10.28 -7.46 0.92
CA LYS A 121 9.82 -7.21 -0.44
C LYS A 121 9.94 -5.72 -0.79
N GLY A 122 10.22 -5.43 -2.05
CA GLY A 122 10.38 -4.07 -2.53
C GLY A 122 10.45 -4.00 -4.06
N THR A 123 10.81 -2.84 -4.59
CA THR A 123 10.93 -2.62 -6.04
C THR A 123 11.95 -3.54 -6.70
N THR A 124 13.07 -3.83 -6.00
CA THR A 124 14.10 -4.74 -6.52
C THR A 124 13.56 -6.16 -6.69
N GLN A 125 12.92 -6.72 -5.66
CA GLN A 125 12.34 -8.06 -5.72
C GLN A 125 11.20 -8.16 -6.76
N ALA A 126 10.39 -7.10 -6.89
CA ALA A 126 9.36 -7.03 -7.92
C ALA A 126 9.98 -7.03 -9.33
N ALA A 127 11.04 -6.25 -9.55
CA ALA A 127 11.78 -6.22 -10.82
C ALA A 127 12.46 -7.55 -11.12
N ASP A 128 13.05 -8.21 -10.14
CA ASP A 128 13.71 -9.51 -10.32
C ASP A 128 12.70 -10.60 -10.66
N LEU A 129 11.52 -10.60 -10.04
CA LEU A 129 10.44 -11.52 -10.43
C LEU A 129 9.98 -11.26 -11.86
N LEU A 130 9.83 -9.99 -12.25
CA LEU A 130 9.46 -9.64 -13.63
C LEU A 130 10.52 -10.08 -14.62
N LYS A 131 11.83 -9.87 -14.35
CA LYS A 131 12.94 -10.39 -15.16
C LYS A 131 12.93 -11.90 -15.26
N PHE A 132 12.61 -12.60 -14.16
CA PHE A 132 12.46 -14.04 -14.17
C PHE A 132 11.32 -14.49 -15.10
N TYR A 133 10.16 -13.84 -15.05
CA TYR A 133 9.05 -14.13 -15.96
C TYR A 133 9.39 -13.90 -17.44
N LEU A 134 10.15 -12.85 -17.75
CA LEU A 134 10.56 -12.51 -19.11
C LEU A 134 11.56 -13.52 -19.73
N LYS A 135 12.09 -14.48 -18.96
CA LYS A 135 12.87 -15.60 -19.52
C LYS A 135 12.01 -16.58 -20.30
N ASP A 136 10.72 -16.69 -19.98
CA ASP A 136 9.75 -17.47 -20.74
C ASP A 136 9.20 -16.64 -21.91
N LYS A 137 9.98 -16.54 -23.00
CA LYS A 137 9.66 -15.74 -24.19
C LYS A 137 8.38 -16.22 -24.89
N GLU A 138 8.08 -17.51 -24.85
CA GLU A 138 6.89 -18.08 -25.47
C GLU A 138 5.62 -17.78 -24.65
N GLY A 139 5.74 -17.74 -23.32
CA GLY A 139 4.63 -17.44 -22.41
C GLY A 139 4.38 -15.95 -22.23
N THR A 140 5.34 -15.06 -22.58
CA THR A 140 5.29 -13.62 -22.27
C THR A 140 5.49 -12.76 -23.52
N LYS A 141 4.60 -12.90 -24.52
CA LYS A 141 4.67 -12.12 -25.78
C LYS A 141 4.12 -10.70 -25.67
N TYR A 142 3.19 -10.49 -24.73
CA TYR A 142 2.52 -9.21 -24.49
C TYR A 142 2.56 -8.86 -23.01
N PHE A 143 2.47 -7.57 -22.71
CA PHE A 143 2.27 -7.07 -21.36
C PHE A 143 1.12 -6.08 -21.29
N LEU A 144 0.43 -6.11 -20.17
CA LEU A 144 -0.55 -5.13 -19.73
C LEU A 144 0.01 -4.43 -18.51
N GLN A 145 0.09 -3.11 -18.56
CA GLN A 145 0.41 -2.27 -17.41
C GLN A 145 -0.76 -1.36 -17.09
N GLU A 146 -1.17 -1.37 -15.84
CA GLU A 146 -2.27 -0.57 -15.32
C GLU A 146 -1.87 0.20 -14.07
N ASP A 147 -2.50 1.34 -13.88
CA ASP A 147 -2.32 2.22 -12.72
C ASP A 147 -3.69 2.77 -12.29
N VAL A 148 -3.85 3.06 -11.00
CA VAL A 148 -5.09 3.59 -10.43
C VAL A 148 -5.01 5.09 -10.29
N CYS A 149 -6.07 5.79 -10.73
CA CYS A 149 -6.15 7.24 -10.64
C CYS A 149 -6.11 7.70 -9.18
N LYS A 150 -5.08 8.49 -8.81
CA LYS A 150 -4.94 9.05 -7.46
C LYS A 150 -5.16 8.00 -6.36
N PHE A 151 -4.47 6.86 -6.43
CA PHE A 151 -4.68 5.67 -5.62
C PHE A 151 -5.10 5.94 -4.17
N TYR A 152 -4.23 6.50 -3.33
CA TYR A 152 -4.55 6.75 -1.92
C TYR A 152 -5.71 7.74 -1.70
N PRO A 153 -5.77 8.90 -2.36
CA PRO A 153 -6.83 9.88 -2.13
C PRO A 153 -8.23 9.43 -2.54
N THR A 154 -8.34 8.40 -3.39
CA THR A 154 -9.64 7.92 -3.90
C THR A 154 -10.10 6.61 -3.26
N ILE A 155 -9.34 6.04 -2.31
CA ILE A 155 -9.79 4.86 -1.58
C ILE A 155 -11.02 5.22 -0.75
N ASP A 156 -12.09 4.45 -0.93
CA ASP A 156 -13.27 4.50 -0.11
C ASP A 156 -12.98 3.87 1.26
N GLN A 157 -13.12 4.67 2.32
CA GLN A 157 -12.77 4.29 3.70
C GLN A 157 -13.73 3.21 4.22
N ASP A 158 -15.01 3.28 3.88
CA ASP A 158 -16.01 2.28 4.26
C ASP A 158 -15.75 0.93 3.58
N VAL A 159 -15.36 0.96 2.30
CA VAL A 159 -14.95 -0.26 1.58
C VAL A 159 -13.71 -0.86 2.22
N ALA A 160 -12.71 -0.04 2.57
CA ALA A 160 -11.52 -0.52 3.25
C ALA A 160 -11.85 -1.15 4.62
N LEU A 161 -12.69 -0.51 5.42
CA LEU A 161 -13.18 -1.03 6.70
C LEU A 161 -13.96 -2.34 6.52
N SER A 162 -14.86 -2.39 5.52
CA SER A 162 -15.62 -3.60 5.18
C SER A 162 -14.71 -4.78 4.85
N ILE A 163 -13.61 -4.54 4.11
CA ILE A 163 -12.62 -5.58 3.79
C ILE A 163 -11.87 -6.05 5.04
N LEU A 164 -11.50 -5.12 5.94
CA LEU A 164 -10.87 -5.48 7.22
C LEU A 164 -11.82 -6.29 8.11
N SER A 165 -13.13 -5.99 8.11
CA SER A 165 -14.13 -6.72 8.89
C SER A 165 -14.32 -8.18 8.43
N LYS A 166 -13.90 -8.53 7.21
CA LYS A 166 -13.85 -9.92 6.74
C LYS A 166 -12.69 -10.72 7.36
N VAL A 167 -11.67 -10.02 7.86
CA VAL A 167 -10.51 -10.63 8.56
C VAL A 167 -10.71 -10.63 10.07
N PHE A 168 -11.13 -9.50 10.60
CA PHE A 168 -11.26 -9.27 12.03
C PHE A 168 -12.74 -9.25 12.44
N LYS A 169 -13.06 -9.92 13.56
CA LYS A 169 -14.41 -9.92 14.15
C LYS A 169 -14.51 -9.07 15.42
N ASP A 170 -13.40 -8.50 15.87
CA ASP A 170 -13.31 -7.71 17.08
C ASP A 170 -13.96 -6.34 16.87
N ARG A 171 -15.10 -6.10 17.53
CA ARG A 171 -15.89 -4.89 17.35
C ARG A 171 -15.19 -3.63 17.87
N LYS A 172 -14.46 -3.72 19.01
CA LYS A 172 -13.70 -2.57 19.55
C LYS A 172 -12.59 -2.17 18.58
N PHE A 173 -11.85 -3.16 18.06
CA PHE A 173 -10.84 -2.93 17.05
C PHE A 173 -11.43 -2.29 15.77
N LEU A 174 -12.55 -2.80 15.27
CA LEU A 174 -13.17 -2.24 14.06
C LEU A 174 -13.64 -0.80 14.26
N ARG A 175 -14.20 -0.43 15.44
CA ARG A 175 -14.53 0.96 15.77
C ARG A 175 -13.28 1.87 15.83
N LEU A 176 -12.18 1.35 16.40
CA LEU A 176 -10.92 2.09 16.40
C LEU A 176 -10.42 2.29 14.96
N MET A 177 -10.44 1.24 14.12
CA MET A 177 -10.02 1.35 12.71
C MET A 177 -10.91 2.30 11.93
N ASP A 178 -12.21 2.27 12.14
CA ASP A 178 -13.16 3.22 11.55
C ASP A 178 -12.75 4.67 11.88
N LYS A 179 -12.55 4.99 13.16
CA LYS A 179 -12.08 6.30 13.61
C LYS A 179 -10.73 6.70 12.95
N LEU A 180 -9.78 5.79 12.86
CA LEU A 180 -8.46 6.06 12.28
C LEU A 180 -8.49 6.21 10.76
N LEU A 181 -9.31 5.43 10.04
CA LEU A 181 -9.46 5.54 8.59
C LEU A 181 -10.19 6.82 8.20
N HIS A 182 -11.23 7.21 8.95
CA HIS A 182 -12.00 8.46 8.77
C HIS A 182 -11.34 9.69 9.44
N HIS A 183 -10.04 9.64 9.72
CA HIS A 183 -9.29 10.79 10.23
C HIS A 183 -9.29 12.00 9.27
N THR A 184 -9.48 11.74 7.98
CA THR A 184 -9.63 12.76 6.93
C THR A 184 -10.99 12.59 6.24
N PRO A 185 -11.52 13.63 5.60
CA PRO A 185 -12.85 13.56 4.97
C PRO A 185 -12.98 12.51 3.86
N SER A 186 -11.87 12.12 3.21
CA SER A 186 -11.87 11.12 2.15
C SER A 186 -10.48 10.52 1.94
N GLY A 187 -10.44 9.32 1.42
CA GLY A 187 -9.21 8.62 1.04
C GLY A 187 -8.38 8.12 2.22
N LEU A 188 -7.33 7.36 1.87
CA LEU A 188 -6.26 6.99 2.80
C LEU A 188 -5.05 7.87 2.52
N GLN A 189 -4.57 8.58 3.53
CA GLN A 189 -3.62 9.65 3.29
C GLN A 189 -2.16 9.17 3.25
N ILE A 190 -1.39 9.72 2.30
CA ILE A 190 0.07 9.48 2.24
C ILE A 190 0.71 10.15 3.45
N GLY A 191 1.41 9.35 4.25
CA GLY A 191 2.05 9.79 5.50
C GLY A 191 1.41 9.21 6.76
N PHE A 192 0.19 8.68 6.68
CA PHE A 192 -0.40 7.88 7.75
C PHE A 192 0.11 6.44 7.66
N TYR A 193 0.72 5.95 8.72
CA TYR A 193 1.39 4.64 8.69
C TYR A 193 0.43 3.47 8.41
N ILE A 194 -0.82 3.57 8.87
CA ILE A 194 -1.87 2.56 8.62
C ILE A 194 -2.34 2.52 7.17
N SER A 195 -2.20 3.63 6.41
CA SER A 195 -2.77 3.76 5.06
C SER A 195 -2.16 2.77 4.07
N GLN A 196 -0.84 2.59 4.11
CA GLN A 196 -0.14 1.78 3.13
C GLN A 196 -0.53 0.29 3.22
N LEU A 197 -0.52 -0.27 4.43
CA LEU A 197 -0.88 -1.68 4.62
C LEU A 197 -2.35 -1.93 4.30
N THR A 198 -3.25 -1.04 4.75
CA THR A 198 -4.69 -1.14 4.49
C THR A 198 -4.98 -1.13 3.00
N ALA A 199 -4.42 -0.16 2.26
CA ALA A 199 -4.56 -0.08 0.80
C ALA A 199 -4.02 -1.32 0.09
N ASN A 200 -2.82 -1.78 0.45
CA ASN A 200 -2.24 -2.98 -0.13
C ASN A 200 -3.06 -4.23 0.15
N TYR A 201 -3.58 -4.36 1.37
CA TYR A 201 -4.44 -5.48 1.72
C TYR A 201 -5.76 -5.46 0.94
N MET A 202 -6.39 -4.30 0.79
CA MET A 202 -7.58 -4.12 -0.05
C MET A 202 -7.36 -4.66 -1.46
N TYR A 203 -6.22 -4.34 -2.08
CA TYR A 203 -5.87 -4.78 -3.43
C TYR A 203 -5.45 -6.25 -3.54
N THR A 204 -5.37 -6.98 -2.43
CA THR A 204 -5.25 -8.45 -2.46
C THR A 204 -6.46 -9.11 -3.15
N LEU A 205 -7.62 -8.47 -3.16
CA LEU A 205 -8.80 -8.95 -3.92
C LEU A 205 -8.55 -8.88 -5.43
N VAL A 206 -7.87 -7.83 -5.92
CA VAL A 206 -7.43 -7.71 -7.32
C VAL A 206 -6.40 -8.77 -7.64
N ASP A 207 -5.41 -8.97 -6.75
CA ASP A 207 -4.39 -10.00 -6.93
C ASP A 207 -5.02 -11.39 -7.12
N ARG A 208 -5.99 -11.74 -6.27
CA ARG A 208 -6.71 -13.02 -6.33
C ARG A 208 -7.60 -13.13 -7.58
N LEU A 209 -8.27 -12.05 -7.96
CA LEU A 209 -9.01 -12.02 -9.22
C LEU A 209 -8.09 -12.38 -10.38
N ILE A 210 -6.93 -11.74 -10.49
CA ILE A 210 -5.98 -11.94 -11.57
C ILE A 210 -5.37 -13.34 -11.55
N THR A 211 -4.91 -13.80 -10.39
CA THR A 211 -4.12 -15.03 -10.29
C THR A 211 -4.96 -16.28 -10.07
N GLU A 212 -6.00 -16.22 -9.23
CA GLU A 212 -6.80 -17.38 -8.84
C GLU A 212 -8.04 -17.55 -9.75
N LYS A 213 -8.77 -16.46 -10.03
CA LYS A 213 -10.00 -16.55 -10.85
C LYS A 213 -9.71 -16.53 -12.34
N LEU A 214 -8.83 -15.65 -12.80
CA LEU A 214 -8.49 -15.52 -14.22
C LEU A 214 -7.30 -16.39 -14.65
N GLY A 215 -6.50 -16.90 -13.69
CA GLY A 215 -5.41 -17.81 -13.95
C GLY A 215 -4.18 -17.16 -14.59
N ALA A 216 -3.97 -15.86 -14.39
CA ALA A 216 -2.76 -15.19 -14.90
C ALA A 216 -1.50 -15.75 -14.25
N LYS A 217 -0.61 -16.33 -15.06
CA LYS A 217 0.63 -16.98 -14.61
C LYS A 217 1.70 -15.95 -14.22
N TYR A 218 1.77 -14.84 -14.92
CA TYR A 218 2.82 -13.84 -14.80
C TYR A 218 2.21 -12.50 -14.37
N TYR A 219 2.29 -12.20 -13.08
CA TYR A 219 1.72 -11.02 -12.46
C TYR A 219 2.62 -10.45 -11.39
N VAL A 220 2.73 -9.12 -11.34
CA VAL A 220 3.44 -8.37 -10.30
C VAL A 220 2.66 -7.10 -9.99
N ARG A 221 2.50 -6.78 -8.69
CA ARG A 221 1.93 -5.51 -8.23
C ARG A 221 2.83 -4.81 -7.24
N PHE A 222 3.01 -3.52 -7.45
CA PHE A 222 3.66 -2.62 -6.51
C PHE A 222 2.74 -1.44 -6.20
N CYS A 223 2.06 -1.45 -5.06
CA CYS A 223 0.95 -0.55 -4.70
C CYS A 223 -0.18 -0.61 -5.75
N ASP A 224 -0.31 0.48 -6.51
CA ASP A 224 -1.24 0.76 -7.60
C ASP A 224 -0.74 0.26 -8.96
N ASP A 225 0.58 0.18 -9.15
CA ASP A 225 1.20 -0.30 -10.41
C ASP A 225 1.03 -1.82 -10.55
N MET A 226 0.33 -2.26 -11.58
CA MET A 226 0.08 -3.66 -11.92
C MET A 226 0.68 -4.01 -13.26
N VAL A 227 1.41 -5.12 -13.34
CA VAL A 227 1.97 -5.65 -14.58
C VAL A 227 1.58 -7.11 -14.75
N ILE A 228 0.91 -7.41 -15.86
CA ILE A 228 0.49 -8.76 -16.25
C ILE A 228 1.13 -9.11 -17.59
N LEU A 229 1.72 -10.31 -17.70
CA LEU A 229 2.30 -10.79 -18.95
C LEU A 229 1.52 -12.01 -19.45
N SER A 230 1.41 -12.15 -20.76
CA SER A 230 0.78 -13.31 -21.41
C SER A 230 1.28 -13.45 -22.85
N ASN A 231 1.14 -14.65 -23.43
CA ASN A 231 1.26 -14.86 -24.88
C ASN A 231 -0.04 -14.57 -25.63
N ASP A 232 -1.16 -14.37 -24.92
CA ASP A 232 -2.47 -14.08 -25.49
C ASP A 232 -2.89 -12.63 -25.17
N ARG A 233 -3.00 -11.81 -26.23
CA ARG A 233 -3.47 -10.42 -26.14
C ARG A 233 -4.94 -10.32 -25.74
N CYS A 234 -5.79 -11.24 -26.22
CA CYS A 234 -7.22 -11.24 -25.90
C CYS A 234 -7.43 -11.55 -24.42
N PHE A 235 -6.64 -12.47 -23.85
CA PHE A 235 -6.64 -12.74 -22.42
C PHE A 235 -6.30 -11.48 -21.61
N LEU A 236 -5.30 -10.70 -22.00
CA LEU A 236 -4.95 -9.44 -21.30
C LEU A 236 -6.05 -8.39 -21.38
N LEU A 237 -6.78 -8.29 -22.50
CA LEU A 237 -7.96 -7.42 -22.61
C LEU A 237 -9.09 -7.86 -21.67
N LYS A 238 -9.30 -9.17 -21.54
CA LYS A 238 -10.26 -9.71 -20.57
C LYS A 238 -9.83 -9.37 -19.14
N VAL A 239 -8.55 -9.54 -18.81
CA VAL A 239 -8.00 -9.19 -17.49
C VAL A 239 -8.21 -7.71 -17.19
N HIS A 240 -7.90 -6.81 -18.15
CA HIS A 240 -8.15 -5.37 -18.02
C HIS A 240 -9.61 -5.08 -17.66
N LYS A 241 -10.55 -5.65 -18.40
CA LYS A 241 -11.98 -5.44 -18.17
C LYS A 241 -12.39 -5.89 -16.76
N GLU A 242 -11.97 -7.07 -16.32
CA GLU A 242 -12.31 -7.62 -15.01
C GLU A 242 -11.69 -6.80 -13.86
N ILE A 243 -10.44 -6.32 -14.02
CA ILE A 243 -9.81 -5.40 -13.06
C ILE A 243 -10.61 -4.11 -12.98
N LYS A 244 -10.92 -3.50 -14.13
CA LYS A 244 -11.68 -2.26 -14.22
C LYS A 244 -13.04 -2.41 -13.55
N ASP A 245 -13.76 -3.48 -13.84
CA ASP A 245 -15.06 -3.77 -13.23
C ASP A 245 -14.99 -3.91 -11.71
N LEU A 246 -13.97 -4.60 -11.18
CA LEU A 246 -13.78 -4.74 -9.74
C LEU A 246 -13.43 -3.39 -9.09
N VAL A 247 -12.46 -2.67 -9.66
CA VAL A 247 -11.96 -1.41 -9.10
C VAL A 247 -13.03 -0.31 -9.14
N GLU A 248 -13.80 -0.20 -10.23
CA GLU A 248 -14.83 0.83 -10.37
C GLU A 248 -16.10 0.50 -9.59
N LYS A 249 -16.57 -0.76 -9.62
CA LYS A 249 -17.86 -1.14 -9.01
C LYS A 249 -17.77 -1.50 -7.53
N VAL A 250 -16.61 -2.00 -7.07
CA VAL A 250 -16.45 -2.47 -5.69
C VAL A 250 -15.58 -1.54 -4.86
N PHE A 251 -14.52 -0.98 -5.45
CA PHE A 251 -13.62 -0.07 -4.73
C PHE A 251 -13.98 1.40 -4.92
N HIS A 252 -14.91 1.71 -5.83
CA HIS A 252 -15.33 3.08 -6.19
C HIS A 252 -14.15 3.95 -6.65
N GLN A 253 -13.11 3.31 -7.24
CA GLN A 253 -11.94 3.96 -7.77
C GLN A 253 -11.91 3.87 -9.30
N LYS A 254 -11.07 4.65 -9.96
CA LYS A 254 -10.94 4.66 -11.42
C LYS A 254 -9.58 4.13 -11.85
N ILE A 255 -9.55 3.21 -12.83
CA ILE A 255 -8.34 2.84 -13.56
C ILE A 255 -8.00 3.96 -14.56
N HIS A 256 -6.72 4.24 -14.77
CA HIS A 256 -6.29 5.16 -15.81
C HIS A 256 -6.70 4.67 -17.20
N ASP A 257 -7.26 5.58 -18.02
CA ASP A 257 -7.69 5.24 -19.40
C ASP A 257 -6.50 5.01 -20.34
N ASP A 258 -5.30 5.49 -19.98
CA ASP A 258 -4.03 5.36 -20.72
C ASP A 258 -3.21 4.12 -20.28
N TYR A 259 -3.88 3.02 -19.99
CA TYR A 259 -3.21 1.74 -19.74
C TYR A 259 -2.37 1.31 -20.95
N ILE A 260 -1.31 0.55 -20.70
CA ILE A 260 -0.39 0.12 -21.76
C ILE A 260 -0.60 -1.38 -22.02
N LEU A 261 -1.05 -1.71 -23.23
CA LEU A 261 -1.10 -3.08 -23.74
C LEU A 261 -0.24 -3.17 -24.99
N SER A 262 0.91 -3.81 -24.89
CA SER A 262 1.89 -3.84 -25.99
C SER A 262 2.58 -5.20 -26.10
N ARG A 263 3.17 -5.45 -27.27
CA ARG A 263 4.04 -6.59 -27.52
C ARG A 263 5.42 -6.34 -26.89
N ILE A 264 6.00 -7.36 -26.27
CA ILE A 264 7.34 -7.29 -25.71
C ILE A 264 8.33 -7.49 -26.86
N GLY A 265 9.22 -6.49 -27.07
CA GLY A 265 10.31 -6.60 -28.05
C GLY A 265 11.50 -7.34 -27.43
N TYR A 266 11.64 -8.60 -27.77
CA TYR A 266 12.84 -9.39 -27.38
C TYR A 266 14.05 -9.14 -28.29
N GLU A 267 13.86 -8.38 -29.39
CA GLU A 267 14.85 -8.17 -30.45
C GLU A 267 15.28 -6.71 -30.51
N LEU A 268 16.12 -6.24 -29.61
CA LEU A 268 16.78 -4.93 -29.79
C LEU A 268 18.22 -4.91 -29.26
N ARG A 269 18.93 -6.06 -29.28
CA ARG A 269 20.38 -6.05 -28.98
C ARG A 269 21.32 -6.20 -30.17
N ASN A 270 20.83 -6.45 -31.39
CA ASN A 270 21.71 -6.74 -32.54
C ASN A 270 21.49 -5.86 -33.77
N ASP A 271 20.81 -4.71 -33.70
CA ASP A 271 20.66 -3.85 -34.89
C ASP A 271 21.38 -2.50 -34.69
N THR A 272 22.72 -2.52 -34.80
CA THR A 272 23.56 -1.32 -34.88
C THR A 272 23.51 -0.65 -36.25
N HIS A 273 22.71 -1.14 -37.21
CA HIS A 273 22.63 -0.64 -38.57
C HIS A 273 21.21 -0.50 -39.11
N ARG A 274 20.38 0.39 -38.53
CA ARG A 274 19.24 0.96 -39.27
C ARG A 274 19.23 2.47 -39.13
N LYS A 275 19.44 3.14 -40.29
CA LYS A 275 19.38 4.56 -40.49
C LYS A 275 18.10 5.16 -39.92
N ARG A 276 18.27 6.28 -39.18
CA ARG A 276 17.22 7.15 -38.71
C ARG A 276 16.19 7.46 -39.82
N GLN A 277 15.02 6.83 -39.78
CA GLN A 277 13.82 7.40 -40.38
C GLN A 277 13.18 8.32 -39.34
N ARG A 278 13.09 9.58 -39.68
CA ARG A 278 12.38 10.63 -38.95
C ARG A 278 10.89 10.25 -38.85
N GLY A 279 10.32 10.24 -37.66
CA GLY A 279 8.87 10.30 -37.49
C GLY A 279 8.25 9.24 -36.62
N SER A 280 8.72 9.02 -35.40
CA SER A 280 7.90 8.77 -34.19
C SER A 280 8.83 8.82 -32.98
N LYS A 281 8.53 9.69 -32.03
CA LYS A 281 9.21 9.73 -30.74
C LYS A 281 8.85 8.43 -30.02
N GLY A 282 9.72 7.42 -30.14
CA GLY A 282 9.65 6.22 -29.34
C GLY A 282 9.66 6.59 -27.85
N LYS A 283 8.51 6.51 -27.21
CA LYS A 283 8.44 6.62 -25.76
C LYS A 283 9.26 5.47 -25.19
N LYS A 284 10.39 5.76 -24.55
CA LYS A 284 11.08 4.82 -23.67
C LYS A 284 10.09 4.52 -22.55
N TYR A 285 9.50 3.35 -22.56
CA TYR A 285 8.59 2.89 -21.52
C TYR A 285 9.40 2.59 -20.26
N ARG A 286 9.41 3.53 -19.34
CA ARG A 286 9.76 3.28 -17.95
C ARG A 286 8.50 2.70 -17.30
N LEU A 287 8.56 1.47 -16.83
CA LEU A 287 7.70 1.00 -15.74
C LEU A 287 7.85 2.06 -14.64
N SER A 288 6.79 2.75 -14.25
CA SER A 288 6.88 4.05 -13.55
C SER A 288 7.61 3.97 -12.21
N ARG A 289 7.73 2.78 -11.63
CA ARG A 289 8.53 2.49 -10.43
C ARG A 289 9.37 1.21 -10.54
N LEU A 290 9.12 0.37 -11.56
CA LEU A 290 9.89 -0.84 -11.84
C LEU A 290 10.77 -0.58 -13.08
N SER A 291 11.96 -0.01 -12.90
CA SER A 291 12.95 0.09 -13.98
C SER A 291 13.56 -1.29 -14.23
N VAL A 292 13.18 -1.94 -15.31
CA VAL A 292 13.77 -3.19 -15.83
C VAL A 292 14.66 -2.87 -17.01
#